data_03a410800e8173bbdf92eeb5792a256e
#
_entry.id   03a410800e8173bbdf92eeb5792a256e
#
_cell.length_a   1.000
_cell.length_b   1.000
_cell.length_c   1.000
_cell.angle_alpha   90.00
_cell.angle_beta   90.00
_cell.angle_gamma   90.00
#
_symmetry.space_group_name_H-M   'P 1'
#
loop_
_entity.id
_entity.type
_entity.pdbx_description
1 polymer ?
#
loop_
_entity_poly.entity_id
_entity_poly.type
_entity_poly.pdbx_seq_one_letter_code
_entity_poly.pdbx_strand_id
1 'polypeptide(L)'
;MSSFFTCGHSNHAVETWLALLSQHGVEVVVDTRSSPYSKYVPQFDRELMQRSLEQAGIRYLYLGADLGGRPANPAYYDAKGRVLYSRLRDDSRFKAAIARLETGMELYRVALVCGEEDPAHCHRRLLIGRVLTERGHTMLHIRGDGRLESDDAVAAEAHKPLVGTQPALFAELDEDEWRSTASVFPKKAPANSSTH
;
A
#
# COMPACT_ATOMS: atom_id res chain seq x y z
N MET A 1 -2.02 -6.16 -21.27
CA MET A 1 -2.78 -6.20 -19.99
C MET A 1 -2.22 -7.32 -19.16
N SER A 2 -1.75 -7.03 -17.96
CA SER A 2 -1.17 -8.02 -17.03
C SER A 2 -1.93 -7.97 -15.71
N SER A 3 -1.83 -9.02 -14.90
CA SER A 3 -2.29 -9.01 -13.53
C SER A 3 -1.12 -8.80 -12.57
N PHE A 4 -1.38 -8.16 -11.45
CA PHE A 4 -0.42 -8.00 -10.38
C PHE A 4 -1.08 -8.29 -9.02
N PHE A 5 -0.26 -8.66 -8.06
CA PHE A 5 -0.71 -8.92 -6.71
C PHE A 5 -0.42 -7.75 -5.78
N THR A 6 -1.17 -7.67 -4.69
CA THR A 6 -0.81 -6.87 -3.52
C THR A 6 -0.82 -7.77 -2.28
N CYS A 7 0.07 -7.55 -1.34
CA CYS A 7 0.14 -8.29 -0.10
C CYS A 7 0.55 -7.38 1.05
N GLY A 8 -0.07 -7.54 2.21
CA GLY A 8 0.40 -6.92 3.45
C GLY A 8 1.27 -7.88 4.23
N HIS A 9 2.40 -7.43 4.77
CA HIS A 9 3.19 -8.31 5.65
C HIS A 9 2.61 -8.38 7.07
N SER A 10 1.86 -7.35 7.50
CA SER A 10 1.27 -7.28 8.85
C SER A 10 2.29 -7.64 9.95
N ASN A 11 1.87 -8.45 10.91
CA ASN A 11 2.71 -9.02 11.97
C ASN A 11 2.93 -10.54 11.80
N HIS A 12 2.84 -11.04 10.56
CA HIS A 12 3.11 -12.46 10.29
C HIS A 12 4.53 -12.87 10.69
N ALA A 13 4.70 -14.17 10.97
CA ALA A 13 6.02 -14.77 10.88
C ALA A 13 6.52 -14.70 9.43
N VAL A 14 7.83 -14.57 9.23
CA VAL A 14 8.42 -14.42 7.89
C VAL A 14 8.09 -15.63 7.02
N GLU A 15 8.18 -16.84 7.59
CA GLU A 15 7.92 -18.11 6.91
C GLU A 15 6.47 -18.20 6.42
N THR A 16 5.51 -17.76 7.26
CA THR A 16 4.09 -17.72 6.89
C THR A 16 3.88 -16.75 5.73
N TRP A 17 4.45 -15.55 5.81
CA TRP A 17 4.31 -14.55 4.76
C TRP A 17 4.96 -14.99 3.44
N LEU A 18 6.14 -15.62 3.48
CA LEU A 18 6.79 -16.20 2.30
C LEU A 18 5.94 -17.29 1.67
N ALA A 19 5.29 -18.14 2.50
CA ALA A 19 4.39 -19.17 2.00
C ALA A 19 3.18 -18.59 1.24
N LEU A 20 2.62 -17.46 1.72
CA LEU A 20 1.55 -16.74 1.01
C LEU A 20 2.00 -16.28 -0.39
N LEU A 21 3.20 -15.71 -0.50
CA LEU A 21 3.74 -15.26 -1.79
C LEU A 21 4.01 -16.45 -2.73
N SER A 22 4.62 -17.51 -2.21
CA SER A 22 4.97 -18.70 -2.98
C SER A 22 3.72 -19.47 -3.46
N GLN A 23 2.66 -19.53 -2.65
CA GLN A 23 1.38 -20.13 -3.01
C GLN A 23 0.79 -19.52 -4.30
N HIS A 24 1.03 -18.22 -4.51
CA HIS A 24 0.53 -17.51 -5.69
C HIS A 24 1.60 -17.31 -6.77
N GLY A 25 2.75 -17.98 -6.64
CA GLY A 25 3.83 -17.95 -7.62
C GLY A 25 4.43 -16.56 -7.82
N VAL A 26 4.50 -15.74 -6.75
CA VAL A 26 5.13 -14.42 -6.81
C VAL A 26 6.63 -14.57 -7.06
N GLU A 27 7.15 -13.88 -8.07
CA GLU A 27 8.55 -13.92 -8.47
C GLU A 27 9.31 -12.66 -8.05
N VAL A 28 8.58 -11.53 -7.93
CA VAL A 28 9.14 -10.23 -7.53
C VAL A 28 8.25 -9.58 -6.50
N VAL A 29 8.83 -9.20 -5.37
CA VAL A 29 8.22 -8.32 -4.38
C VAL A 29 8.70 -6.89 -4.63
N VAL A 30 7.75 -5.97 -4.79
CA VAL A 30 7.99 -4.53 -4.83
C VAL A 30 7.58 -3.92 -3.49
N ASP A 31 8.57 -3.54 -2.70
CA ASP A 31 8.35 -2.85 -1.42
C ASP A 31 8.00 -1.39 -1.67
N THR A 32 6.75 -1.04 -1.36
CA THR A 32 6.19 0.30 -1.56
C THR A 32 6.13 1.14 -0.27
N ARG A 33 6.72 0.65 0.82
CA ARG A 33 6.72 1.37 2.11
C ARG A 33 7.64 2.59 2.06
N SER A 34 7.16 3.76 2.44
CA SER A 34 7.99 4.98 2.54
C SER A 34 9.12 4.82 3.55
N SER A 35 8.90 4.08 4.64
CA SER A 35 9.89 3.75 5.67
C SER A 35 9.80 2.26 5.96
N PRO A 36 10.69 1.44 5.37
CA PRO A 36 10.67 -0.02 5.50
C PRO A 36 11.39 -0.52 6.78
N TYR A 37 11.17 0.15 7.90
CA TYR A 37 11.75 -0.15 9.22
C TYR A 37 10.68 -0.03 10.30
N SER A 38 10.63 -0.98 11.24
CA SER A 38 9.66 -0.99 12.32
C SER A 38 10.18 -1.65 13.58
N LYS A 39 10.11 -0.95 14.70
CA LYS A 39 10.41 -1.54 16.02
C LYS A 39 9.44 -2.65 16.45
N TYR A 40 8.27 -2.75 15.81
CA TYR A 40 7.24 -3.74 16.15
C TYR A 40 7.34 -5.03 15.34
N VAL A 41 7.85 -4.93 14.13
CA VAL A 41 8.00 -6.05 13.19
C VAL A 41 9.37 -5.99 12.51
N PRO A 42 10.48 -6.05 13.29
CA PRO A 42 11.83 -5.87 12.77
C PRO A 42 12.23 -6.96 11.75
N GLN A 43 11.55 -8.11 11.78
CA GLN A 43 11.77 -9.18 10.79
C GLN A 43 11.45 -8.72 9.36
N PHE A 44 10.68 -7.65 9.19
CA PHE A 44 10.36 -7.03 7.90
C PHE A 44 11.13 -5.73 7.65
N ASP A 45 12.18 -5.45 8.43
CA ASP A 45 13.11 -4.38 8.07
C ASP A 45 13.74 -4.69 6.71
N ARG A 46 14.02 -3.64 5.95
CA ARG A 46 14.36 -3.74 4.52
C ARG A 46 15.38 -4.83 4.20
N GLU A 47 16.51 -4.83 4.92
CA GLU A 47 17.62 -5.75 4.67
C GLU A 47 17.28 -7.19 5.08
N LEU A 48 16.44 -7.36 6.12
CA LEU A 48 15.99 -8.67 6.57
C LEU A 48 14.94 -9.24 5.60
N MET A 49 13.97 -8.41 5.19
CA MET A 49 12.97 -8.80 4.19
C MET A 49 13.63 -9.20 2.87
N GLN A 50 14.58 -8.39 2.39
CA GLN A 50 15.31 -8.69 1.16
C GLN A 50 16.03 -10.04 1.24
N ARG A 51 16.77 -10.29 2.32
CA ARG A 51 17.48 -11.59 2.51
C ARG A 51 16.53 -12.78 2.56
N SER A 52 15.41 -12.65 3.27
CA SER A 52 14.42 -13.72 3.39
C SER A 52 13.77 -14.04 2.04
N LEU A 53 13.46 -13.02 1.24
CA LEU A 53 12.92 -13.18 -0.11
C LEU A 53 13.94 -13.84 -1.05
N GLU A 54 15.20 -13.39 -1.03
CA GLU A 54 16.28 -13.96 -1.85
C GLU A 54 16.52 -15.45 -1.52
N GLN A 55 16.48 -15.82 -0.23
CA GLN A 55 16.57 -17.21 0.21
C GLN A 55 15.38 -18.07 -0.27
N ALA A 56 14.21 -17.47 -0.42
CA ALA A 56 13.02 -18.11 -0.98
C ALA A 56 12.97 -18.08 -2.52
N GLY A 57 14.01 -17.55 -3.20
CA GLY A 57 14.05 -17.42 -4.66
C GLY A 57 13.19 -16.31 -5.22
N ILE A 58 12.71 -15.38 -4.39
CA ILE A 58 11.87 -14.23 -4.77
C ILE A 58 12.76 -12.97 -4.84
N ARG A 59 12.67 -12.24 -5.93
CA ARG A 59 13.43 -10.99 -6.10
C ARG A 59 12.81 -9.87 -5.28
N TYR A 60 13.66 -8.99 -4.75
CA TYR A 60 13.23 -7.81 -4.01
C TYR A 60 13.57 -6.53 -4.78
N LEU A 61 12.59 -5.63 -4.89
CA LEU A 61 12.74 -4.29 -5.47
C LEU A 61 12.16 -3.24 -4.52
N TYR A 62 12.96 -2.27 -4.10
CA TYR A 62 12.47 -1.14 -3.32
C TYR A 62 12.07 0.02 -4.22
N LEU A 63 10.80 0.42 -4.16
CA LEU A 63 10.25 1.60 -4.83
C LEU A 63 9.53 2.55 -3.85
N GLY A 64 9.64 2.31 -2.55
CA GLY A 64 8.95 3.10 -1.53
C GLY A 64 9.35 4.58 -1.46
N ALA A 65 10.54 4.93 -1.97
CA ALA A 65 10.96 6.33 -2.08
C ALA A 65 10.08 7.16 -3.05
N ASP A 66 9.56 6.50 -4.11
CA ASP A 66 8.82 7.15 -5.18
C ASP A 66 7.32 6.78 -5.19
N LEU A 67 6.98 5.58 -4.71
CA LEU A 67 5.61 5.06 -4.65
C LEU A 67 5.01 5.06 -3.23
N GLY A 68 5.78 5.46 -2.22
CA GLY A 68 5.35 5.35 -0.83
C GLY A 68 4.20 6.28 -0.47
N GLY A 69 3.34 5.83 0.45
CA GLY A 69 2.16 6.56 0.90
C GLY A 69 2.47 7.75 1.84
N ARG A 70 3.75 8.11 2.04
CA ARG A 70 4.19 9.24 2.88
C ARG A 70 5.27 10.03 2.17
N PRO A 71 4.92 10.81 1.13
CA PRO A 71 5.89 11.62 0.39
C PRO A 71 6.54 12.66 1.31
N ALA A 72 7.84 12.95 1.08
CA ALA A 72 8.57 13.92 1.89
C ALA A 72 8.15 15.38 1.64
N ASN A 73 7.63 15.69 0.44
CA ASN A 73 7.25 17.06 0.07
C ASN A 73 5.88 17.43 0.69
N PRO A 74 5.80 18.46 1.54
CA PRO A 74 4.57 18.92 2.16
C PRO A 74 3.47 19.33 1.17
N ALA A 75 3.82 19.71 -0.06
CA ALA A 75 2.87 20.09 -1.09
C ALA A 75 1.89 18.95 -1.50
N TYR A 76 2.20 17.70 -1.15
CA TYR A 76 1.34 16.56 -1.38
C TYR A 76 0.33 16.31 -0.26
N TYR A 77 0.22 17.21 0.72
CA TYR A 77 -0.69 17.02 1.84
C TYR A 77 -1.77 18.11 1.88
N ASP A 78 -2.96 17.74 2.33
CA ASP A 78 -4.02 18.67 2.68
C ASP A 78 -3.79 19.25 4.11
N ALA A 79 -4.62 20.22 4.50
CA ALA A 79 -4.56 20.83 5.82
C ALA A 79 -4.83 19.84 6.99
N LYS A 80 -5.44 18.69 6.70
CA LYS A 80 -5.72 17.60 7.66
C LYS A 80 -4.59 16.54 7.68
N GLY A 81 -3.53 16.72 6.89
CA GLY A 81 -2.41 15.78 6.80
C GLY A 81 -2.70 14.52 6.00
N ARG A 82 -3.70 14.55 5.13
CA ARG A 82 -3.99 13.46 4.18
C ARG A 82 -3.20 13.68 2.90
N VAL A 83 -2.69 12.60 2.32
CA VAL A 83 -1.93 12.67 1.06
C VAL A 83 -2.89 12.88 -0.11
N LEU A 84 -2.65 13.90 -0.91
CA LEU A 84 -3.36 14.23 -2.13
C LEU A 84 -2.83 13.33 -3.27
N TYR A 85 -3.47 12.20 -3.46
CA TYR A 85 -3.07 11.21 -4.49
C TYR A 85 -3.21 11.76 -5.90
N SER A 86 -4.20 12.65 -6.13
CA SER A 86 -4.36 13.38 -7.37
C SER A 86 -3.12 14.17 -7.78
N ARG A 87 -2.41 14.77 -6.82
CA ARG A 87 -1.15 15.50 -7.07
C ARG A 87 0.03 14.55 -7.20
N LEU A 88 0.10 13.53 -6.33
CA LEU A 88 1.23 12.60 -6.31
C LEU A 88 1.32 11.76 -7.60
N ARG A 89 0.17 11.36 -8.18
CA ARG A 89 0.14 10.66 -9.47
C ARG A 89 0.80 11.43 -10.61
N ASP A 90 0.83 12.77 -10.52
CA ASP A 90 1.40 13.63 -11.55
C ASP A 90 2.88 13.92 -11.37
N ASP A 91 3.46 13.54 -10.23
CA ASP A 91 4.88 13.64 -9.98
C ASP A 91 5.69 12.80 -10.98
N SER A 92 6.80 13.39 -11.49
CA SER A 92 7.64 12.73 -12.50
C SER A 92 8.34 11.47 -11.98
N ARG A 93 8.73 11.45 -10.72
CA ARG A 93 9.37 10.29 -10.07
C ARG A 93 8.35 9.16 -9.88
N PHE A 94 7.14 9.51 -9.43
CA PHE A 94 6.05 8.55 -9.32
C PHE A 94 5.73 7.93 -10.69
N LYS A 95 5.57 8.75 -11.74
CA LYS A 95 5.33 8.27 -13.11
C LYS A 95 6.45 7.34 -13.63
N ALA A 96 7.70 7.69 -13.37
CA ALA A 96 8.83 6.87 -13.76
C ALA A 96 8.86 5.53 -12.99
N ALA A 97 8.52 5.54 -11.70
CA ALA A 97 8.43 4.32 -10.90
C ALA A 97 7.27 3.40 -11.35
N ILE A 98 6.12 3.96 -11.72
CA ILE A 98 5.00 3.21 -12.33
C ILE A 98 5.44 2.58 -13.65
N ALA A 99 6.09 3.31 -14.55
CA ALA A 99 6.56 2.75 -15.83
C ALA A 99 7.56 1.60 -15.61
N ARG A 100 8.46 1.72 -14.63
CA ARG A 100 9.38 0.64 -14.25
C ARG A 100 8.64 -0.58 -13.72
N LEU A 101 7.59 -0.36 -12.94
CA LEU A 101 6.74 -1.43 -12.40
C LEU A 101 6.01 -2.16 -13.54
N GLU A 102 5.42 -1.44 -14.49
CA GLU A 102 4.76 -2.00 -15.67
C GLU A 102 5.70 -2.89 -16.49
N THR A 103 6.93 -2.42 -16.75
CA THR A 103 7.96 -3.24 -17.42
C THR A 103 8.26 -4.53 -16.64
N GLY A 104 8.31 -4.46 -15.31
CA GLY A 104 8.49 -5.65 -14.46
C GLY A 104 7.32 -6.62 -14.56
N MET A 105 6.09 -6.11 -14.62
CA MET A 105 4.85 -6.91 -14.71
C MET A 105 4.68 -7.63 -16.06
N GLU A 106 5.38 -7.20 -17.11
CA GLU A 106 5.41 -7.91 -18.40
C GLU A 106 6.26 -9.18 -18.31
N LEU A 107 7.23 -9.23 -17.40
CA LEU A 107 8.24 -10.29 -17.33
C LEU A 107 8.04 -11.22 -16.12
N TYR A 108 7.40 -10.75 -15.06
CA TYR A 108 7.34 -11.43 -13.77
C TYR A 108 5.95 -11.32 -13.13
N ARG A 109 5.65 -12.28 -12.26
CA ARG A 109 4.51 -12.21 -11.35
C ARG A 109 4.87 -11.31 -10.15
N VAL A 110 4.39 -10.08 -10.17
CA VAL A 110 4.77 -9.02 -9.23
C VAL A 110 3.75 -8.90 -8.09
N ALA A 111 4.23 -8.76 -6.85
CA ALA A 111 3.42 -8.36 -5.72
C ALA A 111 3.90 -7.02 -5.13
N LEU A 112 2.98 -6.05 -5.01
CA LEU A 112 3.19 -4.80 -4.27
C LEU A 112 3.02 -5.07 -2.78
N VAL A 113 4.02 -4.71 -1.99
CA VAL A 113 4.02 -4.98 -0.54
C VAL A 113 3.97 -3.71 0.28
N CYS A 114 3.13 -3.72 1.31
CA CYS A 114 3.05 -2.71 2.36
C CYS A 114 2.95 -3.38 3.74
N GLY A 115 2.98 -2.60 4.82
CA GLY A 115 2.80 -3.10 6.20
C GLY A 115 1.38 -3.52 6.52
N GLU A 116 0.38 -2.87 5.94
CA GLU A 116 -1.05 -3.07 6.21
C GLU A 116 -1.56 -4.37 5.60
N GLU A 117 -2.27 -5.20 6.38
CA GLU A 117 -2.91 -6.39 5.84
C GLU A 117 -4.09 -6.00 4.95
N ASP A 118 -5.02 -5.18 5.49
CA ASP A 118 -6.20 -4.77 4.74
C ASP A 118 -5.86 -3.80 3.61
N PRO A 119 -6.15 -4.13 2.34
CA PRO A 119 -5.93 -3.23 1.22
C PRO A 119 -6.90 -2.06 1.17
N ALA A 120 -8.08 -2.14 1.80
CA ALA A 120 -9.16 -1.17 1.65
C ALA A 120 -8.73 0.29 1.93
N HIS A 121 -7.81 0.48 2.87
CA HIS A 121 -7.33 1.80 3.28
C HIS A 121 -5.85 2.05 2.98
N CYS A 122 -5.19 1.13 2.28
CA CYS A 122 -3.77 1.17 2.01
C CYS A 122 -3.43 1.85 0.68
N HIS A 123 -2.37 2.65 0.67
CA HIS A 123 -1.89 3.34 -0.54
C HIS A 123 -1.49 2.38 -1.67
N ARG A 124 -1.08 1.12 -1.37
CA ARG A 124 -0.78 0.12 -2.41
C ARG A 124 -1.99 -0.15 -3.31
N ARG A 125 -3.21 -0.09 -2.75
CA ARG A 125 -4.48 -0.18 -3.48
C ARG A 125 -4.94 1.18 -3.97
N LEU A 126 -5.13 2.13 -3.03
CA LEU A 126 -5.81 3.40 -3.28
C LEU A 126 -5.04 4.35 -4.20
N LEU A 127 -3.71 4.24 -4.25
CA LEU A 127 -2.85 5.08 -5.11
C LEU A 127 -2.25 4.25 -6.25
N ILE A 128 -1.36 3.30 -5.93
CA ILE A 128 -0.58 2.59 -6.95
C ILE A 128 -1.50 1.67 -7.76
N GLY A 129 -2.31 0.88 -7.07
CA GLY A 129 -3.24 -0.06 -7.68
C GLY A 129 -4.24 0.64 -8.58
N ARG A 130 -4.84 1.75 -8.12
CA ARG A 130 -5.76 2.54 -8.94
C ARG A 130 -5.11 3.04 -10.23
N VAL A 131 -3.89 3.60 -10.16
CA VAL A 131 -3.18 4.07 -11.37
C VAL A 131 -2.93 2.93 -12.36
N LEU A 132 -2.53 1.74 -11.88
CA LEU A 132 -2.29 0.58 -12.73
C LEU A 132 -3.61 0.04 -13.31
N THR A 133 -4.68 0.04 -12.54
CA THR A 133 -6.01 -0.39 -13.02
C THR A 133 -6.57 0.57 -14.08
N GLU A 134 -6.42 1.88 -13.90
CA GLU A 134 -6.76 2.88 -14.91
C GLU A 134 -5.97 2.69 -16.23
N ARG A 135 -4.80 2.03 -16.17
CA ARG A 135 -3.97 1.68 -17.32
C ARG A 135 -4.28 0.27 -17.89
N GLY A 136 -5.31 -0.39 -17.37
CA GLY A 136 -5.82 -1.66 -17.87
C GLY A 136 -5.19 -2.92 -17.26
N HIS A 137 -4.50 -2.81 -16.13
CA HIS A 137 -4.00 -3.97 -15.39
C HIS A 137 -5.03 -4.46 -14.37
N THR A 138 -5.01 -5.77 -14.06
CA THR A 138 -5.90 -6.39 -13.07
C THR A 138 -5.20 -6.53 -11.72
N MET A 139 -5.82 -5.99 -10.67
CA MET A 139 -5.32 -6.06 -9.30
C MET A 139 -5.97 -7.19 -8.52
N LEU A 140 -5.15 -8.01 -7.86
CA LEU A 140 -5.57 -9.10 -6.98
C LEU A 140 -4.88 -8.95 -5.63
N HIS A 141 -5.60 -9.19 -4.54
CA HIS A 141 -5.09 -9.08 -3.18
C HIS A 141 -4.84 -10.46 -2.58
N ILE A 142 -3.60 -10.75 -2.20
CA ILE A 142 -3.24 -11.91 -1.38
C ILE A 142 -3.55 -11.53 0.06
N ARG A 143 -4.55 -12.21 0.65
CA ARG A 143 -4.97 -11.98 2.04
C ARG A 143 -4.13 -12.80 3.01
N GLY A 144 -4.16 -12.42 4.30
CA GLY A 144 -3.39 -13.08 5.35
C GLY A 144 -3.75 -14.56 5.58
N ASP A 145 -4.90 -15.02 5.10
CA ASP A 145 -5.35 -16.43 5.11
C ASP A 145 -4.98 -17.19 3.83
N GLY A 146 -4.30 -16.54 2.88
CA GLY A 146 -3.86 -17.13 1.62
C GLY A 146 -4.87 -17.07 0.47
N ARG A 147 -6.10 -16.60 0.70
CA ARG A 147 -7.07 -16.42 -0.40
C ARG A 147 -6.68 -15.25 -1.31
N LEU A 148 -7.07 -15.36 -2.58
CA LEU A 148 -7.06 -14.22 -3.50
C LEU A 148 -8.40 -13.50 -3.44
N GLU A 149 -8.36 -12.19 -3.39
CA GLU A 149 -9.52 -11.32 -3.42
C GLU A 149 -9.39 -10.30 -4.56
N SER A 150 -10.45 -10.11 -5.34
CA SER A 150 -10.45 -9.08 -6.39
C SER A 150 -10.59 -7.69 -5.79
N ASP A 151 -10.12 -6.66 -6.50
CA ASP A 151 -10.30 -5.26 -6.07
C ASP A 151 -11.77 -4.86 -5.98
N ASP A 152 -12.62 -5.38 -6.88
CA ASP A 152 -14.07 -5.14 -6.82
C ASP A 152 -14.68 -5.70 -5.53
N ALA A 153 -14.25 -6.87 -5.07
CA ALA A 153 -14.73 -7.43 -3.80
C ALA A 153 -14.31 -6.59 -2.60
N VAL A 154 -13.05 -6.12 -2.58
CA VAL A 154 -12.56 -5.20 -1.54
C VAL A 154 -13.32 -3.88 -1.57
N ALA A 155 -13.60 -3.33 -2.76
CA ALA A 155 -14.37 -2.10 -2.91
C ALA A 155 -15.81 -2.28 -2.40
N ALA A 156 -16.46 -3.38 -2.76
CA ALA A 156 -17.82 -3.69 -2.32
C ALA A 156 -17.92 -3.84 -0.79
N GLU A 157 -16.93 -4.49 -0.16
CA GLU A 157 -16.89 -4.64 1.30
C GLU A 157 -16.67 -3.29 1.99
N ALA A 158 -15.77 -2.44 1.47
CA ALA A 158 -15.49 -1.12 2.02
C ALA A 158 -16.69 -0.15 1.94
N HIS A 159 -17.63 -0.37 1.02
CA HIS A 159 -18.85 0.43 0.86
C HIS A 159 -20.07 -0.15 1.60
N LYS A 160 -19.96 -1.26 2.30
CA LYS A 160 -21.07 -1.79 3.10
C LYS A 160 -21.40 -0.80 4.21
N PRO A 161 -22.69 -0.38 4.35
CA PRO A 161 -23.11 0.45 5.48
C PRO A 161 -22.83 -0.31 6.77
N LEU A 162 -22.20 0.33 7.74
CA LEU A 162 -22.10 -0.22 9.09
C LEU A 162 -23.51 -0.39 9.63
N VAL A 163 -23.92 -1.63 9.95
CA VAL A 163 -25.22 -1.94 10.51
C VAL A 163 -25.37 -1.14 11.81
N GLY A 164 -26.36 -0.22 11.86
CA GLY A 164 -26.67 0.61 13.03
C GLY A 164 -26.15 2.05 12.98
N THR A 165 -25.45 2.48 11.95
CA THR A 165 -25.16 3.90 11.74
C THR A 165 -26.20 4.52 10.82
N GLN A 166 -26.94 5.53 11.31
CA GLN A 166 -27.72 6.37 10.40
C GLN A 166 -26.77 7.01 9.38
N PRO A 167 -27.12 7.01 8.08
CA PRO A 167 -26.40 7.78 7.09
C PRO A 167 -26.31 9.23 7.61
N ALA A 168 -25.10 9.78 7.70
CA ALA A 168 -24.95 11.18 8.04
C ALA A 168 -25.65 12.00 6.95
N LEU A 169 -26.77 12.62 7.29
CA LEU A 169 -27.64 13.37 6.36
C LEU A 169 -26.92 14.56 5.70
N PHE A 170 -25.70 14.87 6.18
CA PHE A 170 -24.82 15.94 5.74
C PHE A 170 -23.35 15.48 5.74
N ALA A 171 -23.04 14.24 5.30
CA ALA A 171 -21.69 13.96 4.84
C ALA A 171 -21.49 14.86 3.61
N GLU A 172 -20.81 15.99 3.80
CA GLU A 172 -20.27 16.73 2.67
C GLU A 172 -19.41 15.73 1.90
N LEU A 173 -19.94 15.26 0.79
CA LEU A 173 -19.25 14.44 -0.19
C LEU A 173 -18.22 15.35 -0.85
N ASP A 174 -17.09 15.48 -0.18
CA ASP A 174 -15.87 16.03 -0.75
C ASP A 174 -15.31 14.96 -1.70
N GLU A 175 -16.18 14.53 -2.65
CA GLU A 175 -15.95 13.43 -3.59
C GLU A 175 -14.88 13.75 -4.64
N ASP A 176 -14.47 15.01 -4.73
CA ASP A 176 -13.65 15.47 -5.86
C ASP A 176 -12.13 15.34 -5.62
N GLU A 177 -11.66 15.04 -4.43
CA GLU A 177 -10.23 15.00 -4.20
C GLU A 177 -9.72 13.59 -3.82
N TRP A 178 -9.10 12.92 -4.79
CA TRP A 178 -8.48 11.63 -4.57
C TRP A 178 -7.30 11.73 -3.60
N ARG A 179 -7.48 11.18 -2.39
CA ARG A 179 -6.56 11.33 -1.26
C ARG A 179 -6.55 10.11 -0.33
N SER A 180 -5.60 10.06 0.60
CA SER A 180 -5.56 9.03 1.63
C SER A 180 -6.78 9.12 2.55
N THR A 181 -7.28 7.96 3.01
CA THR A 181 -8.46 7.86 3.88
C THR A 181 -8.21 8.45 5.28
N ALA A 182 -6.97 8.45 5.75
CA ALA A 182 -6.57 8.98 7.04
C ALA A 182 -5.36 9.92 6.92
N SER A 183 -5.16 10.78 7.94
CA SER A 183 -3.92 11.54 8.10
C SER A 183 -2.75 10.58 8.30
N VAL A 184 -1.66 10.83 7.59
CA VAL A 184 -0.41 10.06 7.69
C VAL A 184 0.70 10.83 8.41
N PHE A 185 0.42 12.06 8.88
CA PHE A 185 1.36 12.77 9.74
C PHE A 185 1.54 12.02 11.04
N PRO A 186 2.77 11.93 11.57
CA PRO A 186 2.96 11.45 12.93
C PRO A 186 2.15 12.35 13.87
N LYS A 187 1.31 11.76 14.72
CA LYS A 187 0.64 12.51 15.79
C LYS A 187 1.74 13.21 16.59
N LYS A 188 1.70 14.55 16.70
CA LYS A 188 2.59 15.30 17.59
C LYS A 188 2.47 14.66 18.97
N ALA A 189 3.60 14.27 19.56
CA ALA A 189 3.62 13.88 20.96
C ALA A 189 2.96 15.01 21.79
N PRO A 190 2.11 14.71 22.77
CA PRO A 190 1.56 15.75 23.63
C PRO A 190 2.72 16.54 24.20
N ALA A 191 2.66 17.87 24.09
CA ALA A 191 3.65 18.75 24.69
C ALA A 191 3.66 18.42 26.20
N ASN A 192 4.78 17.93 26.71
CA ASN A 192 4.97 17.79 28.14
C ASN A 192 4.81 19.21 28.73
N SER A 193 3.69 19.43 29.39
CA SER A 193 3.51 20.56 30.27
C SER A 193 4.44 20.35 31.49
N SER A 194 5.67 20.80 31.35
CA SER A 194 6.55 20.98 32.51
C SER A 194 5.97 22.15 33.28
N THR A 195 5.18 21.86 34.29
CA THR A 195 4.85 22.78 35.35
C THR A 195 5.94 22.63 36.41
N HIS A 196 6.60 23.73 36.68
CA HIS A 196 7.49 23.97 37.82
C HIS A 196 6.76 23.79 39.15
#